data_883c5dc3ced6958d0964a4aace189ddc
#
_entry.id   883c5dc3ced6958d0964a4aace189ddc
#
_cell.length_a   1.000
_cell.length_b   1.000
_cell.length_c   1.000
_cell.angle_alpha   90.00
_cell.angle_beta   90.00
_cell.angle_gamma   90.00
#
_symmetry.space_group_name_H-M   'P 1'
#
loop_
_entity.id
_entity.type
_entity.pdbx_description
1 polymer ?
#
loop_
_entity_poly.entity_id
_entity_poly.type
_entity_poly.pdbx_seq_one_letter_code
_entity_poly.pdbx_strand_id
1 'polypeptide(L)'
;MSKKKKRKVLKYERCLLLVIGFLIVSLVVLLSLSFMKNKDPIFKVESRVSQLQEEMNKETQGFVNMSWLKVQGTNIDLPIVRSLVKDSSEKYPVQIEKFGWTMEPDDNYHNVVNLMGHNIFNLSANPMISEDSFHRFEDVMAFVYEDFAKDNKYIQYTIDGEDYIYKIFAASFVYPLDVELLPTGDYTESQVKDYIKFVKENSIYDYDVSVNSNDDLVAVITCTRMFGTDGTSDFMIVGRRVHDDEVLDNYKVSKNDNYKRVEKVMKGDDVNEE
;
A
#
# COMPACT_ATOMS: atom_id res chain seq x y z
N MET A 1 39.28 -48.59 -42.34
CA MET A 1 39.69 -47.86 -41.13
C MET A 1 39.99 -48.83 -40.01
N SER A 2 41.22 -48.78 -39.43
CA SER A 2 41.67 -49.71 -38.38
C SER A 2 40.78 -49.60 -37.12
N LYS A 3 40.44 -50.73 -36.46
CA LYS A 3 39.65 -50.77 -35.19
C LYS A 3 40.19 -49.81 -34.12
N LYS A 4 41.46 -49.49 -34.10
CA LYS A 4 42.14 -48.53 -33.20
C LYS A 4 41.70 -47.07 -33.51
N LYS A 5 41.48 -46.71 -34.77
CA LYS A 5 41.09 -45.37 -35.20
C LYS A 5 39.60 -45.12 -34.84
N LYS A 6 38.74 -46.15 -35.03
CA LYS A 6 37.31 -46.07 -34.62
C LYS A 6 37.12 -45.91 -33.10
N ARG A 7 37.94 -46.59 -32.26
CA ARG A 7 37.89 -46.43 -30.77
C ARG A 7 38.35 -45.05 -30.30
N LYS A 8 39.32 -44.43 -30.97
CA LYS A 8 39.76 -43.06 -30.63
C LYS A 8 38.67 -42.00 -30.97
N VAL A 9 38.02 -42.15 -32.14
CA VAL A 9 36.95 -41.25 -32.55
C VAL A 9 35.78 -41.33 -31.57
N LEU A 10 35.33 -42.56 -31.21
CA LEU A 10 34.25 -42.75 -30.24
C LEU A 10 34.55 -42.20 -28.83
N LYS A 11 35.81 -42.21 -28.38
CA LYS A 11 36.21 -41.57 -27.13
C LYS A 11 36.16 -40.03 -27.22
N TYR A 12 36.54 -39.47 -28.36
CA TYR A 12 36.49 -38.03 -28.60
C TYR A 12 35.09 -37.50 -28.63
N GLU A 13 34.16 -38.20 -29.31
CA GLU A 13 32.72 -37.88 -29.39
C GLU A 13 32.09 -37.91 -27.99
N ARG A 14 32.40 -38.92 -27.17
CA ARG A 14 31.92 -38.99 -25.78
C ARG A 14 32.46 -37.87 -24.90
N CYS A 15 33.72 -37.49 -25.02
CA CYS A 15 34.30 -36.36 -24.32
C CYS A 15 33.65 -35.08 -24.77
N LEU A 16 33.40 -34.90 -26.07
CA LEU A 16 32.75 -33.71 -26.60
C LEU A 16 31.30 -33.58 -26.08
N LEU A 17 30.54 -34.66 -26.04
CA LEU A 17 29.19 -34.69 -25.50
C LEU A 17 29.14 -34.35 -24.01
N LEU A 18 30.14 -34.84 -23.23
CA LEU A 18 30.23 -34.48 -21.81
C LEU A 18 30.58 -33.00 -21.61
N VAL A 19 31.45 -32.44 -22.43
CA VAL A 19 31.79 -30.98 -22.36
C VAL A 19 30.58 -30.15 -22.75
N ILE A 20 29.85 -30.50 -23.80
CA ILE A 20 28.61 -29.83 -24.22
C ILE A 20 27.56 -29.92 -23.12
N GLY A 21 27.36 -31.08 -22.52
CA GLY A 21 26.43 -31.28 -21.42
C GLY A 21 26.78 -30.40 -20.20
N PHE A 22 28.07 -30.33 -19.84
CA PHE A 22 28.54 -29.46 -18.76
C PHE A 22 28.31 -27.98 -19.06
N LEU A 23 28.56 -27.53 -20.29
CA LEU A 23 28.33 -26.15 -20.71
C LEU A 23 26.84 -25.77 -20.66
N ILE A 24 25.96 -26.69 -21.09
CA ILE A 24 24.50 -26.47 -21.02
C ILE A 24 24.06 -26.35 -19.55
N VAL A 25 24.49 -27.25 -18.67
CA VAL A 25 24.16 -27.19 -17.25
C VAL A 25 24.69 -25.91 -16.62
N SER A 26 25.94 -25.51 -16.93
CA SER A 26 26.51 -24.26 -16.44
C SER A 26 25.73 -23.03 -16.93
N LEU A 27 25.28 -23.03 -18.19
CA LEU A 27 24.47 -21.96 -18.76
C LEU A 27 23.10 -21.87 -18.09
N VAL A 28 22.44 -23.01 -17.84
CA VAL A 28 21.15 -23.05 -17.11
C VAL A 28 21.31 -22.55 -15.68
N VAL A 29 22.38 -22.93 -14.99
CA VAL A 29 22.67 -22.44 -13.63
C VAL A 29 22.95 -20.94 -13.66
N LEU A 30 23.75 -20.45 -14.60
CA LEU A 30 24.02 -19.01 -14.74
C LEU A 30 22.76 -18.20 -15.07
N LEU A 31 21.91 -18.72 -15.95
CA LEU A 31 20.62 -18.08 -16.26
C LEU A 31 19.69 -18.09 -15.04
N SER A 32 19.64 -19.20 -14.29
CA SER A 32 18.85 -19.28 -13.07
C SER A 32 19.34 -18.30 -12.00
N LEU A 33 20.67 -18.20 -11.79
CA LEU A 33 21.27 -17.25 -10.87
C LEU A 33 21.07 -15.80 -11.33
N SER A 34 21.12 -15.53 -12.63
CA SER A 34 20.80 -14.20 -13.19
C SER A 34 19.34 -13.84 -12.99
N PHE A 35 18.42 -14.79 -13.18
CA PHE A 35 16.99 -14.59 -12.91
C PHE A 35 16.71 -14.37 -11.41
N MET A 36 17.46 -15.02 -10.52
CA MET A 36 17.35 -14.80 -9.06
C MET A 36 17.97 -13.48 -8.63
N LYS A 37 19.01 -12.99 -9.32
CA LYS A 37 19.72 -11.75 -9.00
C LYS A 37 18.98 -10.48 -9.44
N ASN A 38 18.08 -10.57 -10.40
CA ASN A 38 17.36 -9.43 -10.99
C ASN A 38 15.94 -9.24 -10.44
N LYS A 39 15.64 -9.76 -9.26
CA LYS A 39 14.46 -9.31 -8.52
C LYS A 39 14.89 -8.20 -7.57
N ASP A 40 15.14 -7.01 -8.12
CA ASP A 40 15.09 -5.82 -7.28
C ASP A 40 13.71 -5.78 -6.63
N PRO A 41 13.62 -5.51 -5.33
CA PRO A 41 12.32 -5.41 -4.67
C PRO A 41 11.49 -4.34 -5.38
N ILE A 42 10.25 -4.67 -5.69
CA ILE A 42 9.31 -3.77 -6.40
C ILE A 42 9.09 -2.49 -5.60
N PHE A 43 9.17 -2.59 -4.30
CA PHE A 43 9.11 -1.46 -3.40
C PHE A 43 10.40 -1.40 -2.56
N LYS A 44 11.08 -0.26 -2.66
CA LYS A 44 12.29 -0.02 -1.86
C LYS A 44 11.91 0.44 -0.46
N VAL A 45 12.15 -0.42 0.51
CA VAL A 45 11.99 -0.10 1.93
C VAL A 45 13.20 0.71 2.39
N GLU A 46 12.96 1.88 2.95
CA GLU A 46 13.99 2.74 3.54
C GLU A 46 13.61 3.00 4.99
N SER A 47 14.56 2.92 5.91
CA SER A 47 14.27 3.23 7.31
C SER A 47 13.90 4.70 7.46
N ARG A 48 12.76 4.95 8.13
CA ARG A 48 12.24 6.28 8.45
C ARG A 48 12.46 6.67 9.91
N VAL A 49 13.01 5.76 10.70
CA VAL A 49 13.20 5.96 12.15
C VAL A 49 14.02 7.22 12.46
N SER A 50 15.10 7.47 11.71
CA SER A 50 15.91 8.68 11.89
C SER A 50 15.19 9.96 11.46
N GLN A 51 14.37 9.89 10.39
CA GLN A 51 13.57 11.01 9.91
C GLN A 51 12.47 11.34 10.93
N LEU A 52 11.79 10.32 11.46
CA LEU A 52 10.81 10.47 12.52
C LEU A 52 11.40 11.18 13.74
N GLN A 53 12.56 10.76 14.20
CA GLN A 53 13.23 11.40 15.33
C GLN A 53 13.62 12.86 15.04
N GLU A 54 14.06 13.16 13.82
CA GLU A 54 14.39 14.52 13.39
C GLU A 54 13.14 15.40 13.33
N GLU A 55 12.03 14.91 12.80
CA GLU A 55 10.76 15.65 12.74
C GLU A 55 10.18 15.87 14.14
N MET A 56 10.22 14.88 15.02
CA MET A 56 9.82 15.04 16.42
C MET A 56 10.64 16.11 17.13
N ASN A 57 11.92 16.23 16.85
CA ASN A 57 12.78 17.25 17.44
C ASN A 57 12.51 18.66 16.90
N LYS A 58 12.01 18.77 15.66
CA LYS A 58 11.66 20.06 15.04
C LYS A 58 10.29 20.57 15.46
N GLU A 59 9.33 19.69 15.64
CA GLU A 59 7.91 20.01 15.80
C GLU A 59 7.44 19.74 17.24
N THR A 60 8.03 20.44 18.19
CA THR A 60 7.72 20.23 19.61
C THR A 60 6.46 20.94 20.13
N GLN A 61 5.80 21.75 19.31
CA GLN A 61 4.64 22.52 19.76
C GLN A 61 3.32 21.82 19.43
N GLY A 62 2.81 21.02 20.35
CA GLY A 62 1.46 20.48 20.29
C GLY A 62 1.33 19.05 19.77
N PHE A 63 2.42 18.44 19.30
CA PHE A 63 2.43 17.05 18.84
C PHE A 63 3.26 16.17 19.76
N VAL A 64 2.68 15.10 20.27
CA VAL A 64 3.37 14.24 21.24
C VAL A 64 3.90 12.99 20.56
N ASN A 65 3.12 12.35 19.75
CA ASN A 65 3.47 11.10 19.09
C ASN A 65 3.31 11.24 17.60
N MET A 66 4.35 10.87 16.89
CA MET A 66 4.39 10.90 15.43
C MET A 66 4.80 9.54 14.90
N SER A 67 4.31 9.21 13.74
CA SER A 67 4.72 8.10 12.90
C SER A 67 5.06 8.62 11.51
N TRP A 68 5.47 7.75 10.60
CA TRP A 68 5.79 8.15 9.24
C TRP A 68 5.04 7.29 8.24
N LEU A 69 4.49 7.90 7.21
CA LEU A 69 3.79 7.23 6.13
C LEU A 69 4.50 7.46 4.80
N LYS A 70 4.69 6.39 4.04
CA LYS A 70 5.08 6.44 2.63
C LYS A 70 4.14 5.57 1.82
N VAL A 71 3.62 6.12 0.73
CA VAL A 71 2.78 5.39 -0.23
C VAL A 71 3.50 5.33 -1.58
N GLN A 72 3.66 4.12 -2.12
CA GLN A 72 4.37 3.90 -3.38
C GLN A 72 3.76 4.71 -4.52
N GLY A 73 4.62 5.33 -5.34
CA GLY A 73 4.23 6.09 -6.53
C GLY A 73 3.62 7.46 -6.28
N THR A 74 3.46 7.86 -5.02
CA THR A 74 2.89 9.15 -4.62
C THR A 74 3.96 10.05 -3.97
N ASN A 75 3.61 11.32 -3.72
CA ASN A 75 4.39 12.23 -2.89
C ASN A 75 4.09 12.07 -1.39
N ILE A 76 3.25 11.10 -1.00
CA ILE A 76 3.03 10.77 0.41
C ILE A 76 4.31 10.10 0.93
N ASP A 77 5.15 10.90 1.57
CA ASP A 77 6.37 10.52 2.27
C ASP A 77 6.55 11.57 3.38
N LEU A 78 5.79 11.41 4.48
CA LEU A 78 5.57 12.48 5.45
C LEU A 78 5.21 11.95 6.85
N PRO A 79 5.42 12.79 7.88
CA PRO A 79 5.01 12.47 9.24
C PRO A 79 3.48 12.38 9.39
N ILE A 80 3.06 11.50 10.30
CA ILE A 80 1.67 11.34 10.75
C ILE A 80 1.58 11.72 12.22
N VAL A 81 0.64 12.57 12.55
CA VAL A 81 0.34 12.95 13.92
C VAL A 81 -0.56 11.89 14.56
N ARG A 82 -0.10 11.26 15.64
CA ARG A 82 -0.85 10.21 16.34
C ARG A 82 -1.68 10.74 17.51
N SER A 83 -1.17 11.73 18.22
CA SER A 83 -1.93 12.37 19.28
C SER A 83 -1.58 13.86 19.42
N LEU A 84 -2.54 14.63 19.93
CA LEU A 84 -2.36 16.02 20.27
C LEU A 84 -2.15 16.14 21.79
N VAL A 85 -1.36 17.12 22.23
CA VAL A 85 -1.25 17.44 23.65
C VAL A 85 -2.62 17.84 24.18
N LYS A 86 -3.06 17.20 25.27
CA LYS A 86 -4.41 17.33 25.84
C LYS A 86 -4.84 18.76 26.25
N ASP A 87 -3.93 19.72 26.32
CA ASP A 87 -4.22 21.07 26.78
C ASP A 87 -4.41 22.12 25.68
N SER A 88 -4.34 21.75 24.40
CA SER A 88 -4.64 22.70 23.35
C SER A 88 -6.15 22.78 23.10
N SER A 89 -6.84 23.58 23.95
CA SER A 89 -8.18 24.12 23.64
C SER A 89 -8.16 25.06 22.41
N GLU A 90 -7.02 25.22 21.80
CA GLU A 90 -6.79 26.08 20.65
C GLU A 90 -6.72 25.22 19.37
N LYS A 91 -7.38 25.73 18.35
CA LYS A 91 -7.43 25.29 16.95
C LYS A 91 -6.20 24.47 16.57
N TYR A 92 -6.45 23.35 15.90
CA TYR A 92 -5.42 22.54 15.25
C TYR A 92 -4.32 23.44 14.67
N PRO A 93 -3.04 23.24 15.05
CA PRO A 93 -1.97 24.06 14.51
C PRO A 93 -2.00 23.99 12.98
N VAL A 94 -1.71 25.12 12.34
CA VAL A 94 -1.68 25.24 10.85
C VAL A 94 -0.85 24.11 10.18
N GLN A 95 0.06 23.51 10.91
CA GLN A 95 0.92 22.42 10.45
C GLN A 95 0.21 21.09 10.25
N ILE A 96 -0.97 20.88 10.86
CA ILE A 96 -1.77 19.66 10.60
C ILE A 96 -2.24 19.59 9.14
N GLU A 97 -2.33 20.72 8.47
CA GLU A 97 -2.66 20.76 7.03
C GLU A 97 -1.57 20.10 6.17
N LYS A 98 -0.34 20.00 6.68
CA LYS A 98 0.82 19.41 6.00
C LYS A 98 0.98 17.92 6.23
N PHE A 99 0.41 17.42 7.32
CA PHE A 99 0.60 16.05 7.78
C PHE A 99 -0.70 15.28 7.67
N GLY A 100 -0.59 13.96 7.73
CA GLY A 100 -1.74 13.12 8.05
C GLY A 100 -1.90 12.99 9.57
N TRP A 101 -3.01 12.41 9.97
CA TRP A 101 -3.31 12.09 11.36
C TRP A 101 -4.00 10.75 11.48
N THR A 102 -3.93 10.13 12.64
CA THR A 102 -4.74 8.95 12.94
C THR A 102 -6.18 9.36 13.23
N MET A 103 -7.13 8.63 12.70
CA MET A 103 -8.51 8.70 13.14
C MET A 103 -8.57 8.11 14.55
N GLU A 104 -8.99 8.89 15.53
CA GLU A 104 -8.87 8.59 16.96
C GLU A 104 -7.42 8.47 17.41
N PRO A 105 -6.87 9.57 17.93
CA PRO A 105 -5.47 9.63 18.33
C PRO A 105 -5.17 8.64 19.43
N ASP A 106 -4.23 7.74 19.19
CA ASP A 106 -3.68 6.83 20.17
C ASP A 106 -2.17 6.73 20.02
N ASP A 107 -1.51 6.41 21.12
CA ASP A 107 -0.06 6.35 21.24
C ASP A 107 0.51 4.96 20.89
N ASN A 108 -0.35 3.95 20.72
CA ASN A 108 0.08 2.58 20.53
C ASN A 108 -0.06 2.13 19.07
N TYR A 109 0.67 1.07 18.73
CA TYR A 109 0.43 0.31 17.51
C TYR A 109 -0.83 -0.55 17.69
N HIS A 110 -1.69 -0.58 16.69
CA HIS A 110 -2.95 -1.32 16.69
C HIS A 110 -3.05 -2.25 15.49
N ASN A 111 -3.89 -3.28 15.58
CA ASN A 111 -4.12 -4.19 14.46
C ASN A 111 -4.96 -3.57 13.33
N VAL A 112 -5.63 -2.44 13.58
CA VAL A 112 -6.28 -1.63 12.55
C VAL A 112 -5.89 -0.17 12.74
N VAL A 113 -5.24 0.41 11.73
CA VAL A 113 -4.79 1.80 11.75
C VAL A 113 -5.44 2.55 10.59
N ASN A 114 -6.18 3.61 10.88
CA ASN A 114 -6.77 4.50 9.90
C ASN A 114 -6.06 5.86 9.92
N LEU A 115 -5.45 6.19 8.79
CA LEU A 115 -4.67 7.42 8.59
C LEU A 115 -5.43 8.33 7.63
N MET A 116 -5.66 9.55 8.04
CA MET A 116 -6.39 10.55 7.28
C MET A 116 -5.51 11.76 6.96
N GLY A 117 -5.75 12.37 5.82
CA GLY A 117 -5.11 13.63 5.45
C GLY A 117 -5.96 14.43 4.46
N HIS A 118 -5.73 15.73 4.44
CA HIS A 118 -6.50 16.65 3.61
C HIS A 118 -6.31 16.44 2.12
N ASN A 119 -7.41 16.64 1.38
CA ASN A 119 -7.44 16.84 -0.06
C ASN A 119 -8.08 18.20 -0.32
N ILE A 120 -7.27 19.22 -0.54
CA ILE A 120 -7.75 20.60 -0.72
C ILE A 120 -7.84 20.96 -2.20
N PHE A 121 -6.89 20.50 -3.02
CA PHE A 121 -6.78 20.89 -4.42
C PHE A 121 -7.34 19.85 -5.38
N ASN A 122 -7.11 18.58 -5.14
CA ASN A 122 -7.53 17.51 -6.03
C ASN A 122 -8.75 16.76 -5.49
N LEU A 123 -9.85 17.49 -5.30
CA LEU A 123 -11.10 16.91 -4.79
C LEU A 123 -11.83 16.02 -5.82
N SER A 124 -11.37 16.02 -7.07
CA SER A 124 -11.80 15.10 -8.11
C SER A 124 -10.74 14.02 -8.33
N ALA A 125 -11.14 12.89 -8.91
CA ALA A 125 -10.22 11.83 -9.31
C ALA A 125 -9.37 12.24 -10.53
N ASN A 126 -8.54 13.27 -10.38
CA ASN A 126 -7.56 13.64 -11.39
C ASN A 126 -6.26 12.86 -11.14
N PRO A 127 -5.66 12.19 -12.16
CA PRO A 127 -4.43 11.42 -12.00
C PRO A 127 -3.18 12.26 -11.75
N MET A 128 -3.30 13.57 -11.66
CA MET A 128 -2.15 14.41 -11.37
C MET A 128 -1.67 14.16 -9.94
N ILE A 129 -0.44 13.72 -9.81
CA ILE A 129 0.27 13.69 -8.54
C ILE A 129 0.55 15.14 -8.11
N SER A 130 0.27 15.46 -6.86
CA SER A 130 0.47 16.81 -6.34
C SER A 130 1.93 17.26 -6.44
N GLU A 131 2.15 18.43 -7.03
CA GLU A 131 3.47 19.07 -7.03
C GLU A 131 3.71 19.88 -5.75
N ASP A 132 2.65 20.12 -4.96
CA ASP A 132 2.73 20.88 -3.71
C ASP A 132 3.20 19.98 -2.56
N SER A 133 4.24 20.41 -1.87
CA SER A 133 4.76 19.70 -0.70
C SER A 133 3.81 19.75 0.51
N PHE A 134 2.76 20.58 0.47
CA PHE A 134 1.80 20.76 1.56
C PHE A 134 0.58 19.85 1.50
N HIS A 135 0.19 19.40 0.28
CA HIS A 135 -1.09 18.72 0.03
C HIS A 135 -0.82 17.38 -0.66
N ARG A 136 -0.19 16.46 0.04
CA ARG A 136 0.24 15.18 -0.53
C ARG A 136 -0.81 14.07 -0.42
N PHE A 137 -1.69 14.13 0.58
CA PHE A 137 -2.71 13.09 0.77
C PHE A 137 -3.70 12.99 -0.39
N GLU A 138 -3.90 14.06 -1.14
CA GLU A 138 -4.69 14.04 -2.37
C GLU A 138 -4.19 13.04 -3.41
N ASP A 139 -2.92 12.65 -3.35
CA ASP A 139 -2.32 11.66 -4.24
C ASP A 139 -2.94 10.26 -4.04
N VAL A 140 -3.60 9.98 -2.91
CA VAL A 140 -4.40 8.75 -2.71
C VAL A 140 -5.45 8.60 -3.82
N MET A 141 -5.98 9.71 -4.34
CA MET A 141 -6.94 9.69 -5.45
C MET A 141 -6.38 9.10 -6.76
N ALA A 142 -5.05 9.03 -6.93
CA ALA A 142 -4.43 8.39 -8.09
C ALA A 142 -4.78 6.89 -8.20
N PHE A 143 -5.08 6.25 -7.08
CA PHE A 143 -5.49 4.84 -7.04
C PHE A 143 -6.88 4.57 -7.64
N VAL A 144 -7.63 5.60 -8.00
CA VAL A 144 -8.85 5.46 -8.81
C VAL A 144 -8.53 4.96 -10.23
N TYR A 145 -7.30 5.16 -10.70
CA TYR A 145 -6.86 4.75 -12.03
C TYR A 145 -6.21 3.37 -11.99
N GLU A 146 -6.72 2.47 -12.82
CA GLU A 146 -6.32 1.06 -12.84
C GLU A 146 -4.81 0.87 -13.08
N ASP A 147 -4.24 1.61 -14.02
CA ASP A 147 -2.81 1.49 -14.34
C ASP A 147 -1.94 1.97 -13.17
N PHE A 148 -2.35 3.04 -12.48
CA PHE A 148 -1.66 3.48 -11.28
C PHE A 148 -1.72 2.44 -10.16
N ALA A 149 -2.90 1.87 -9.91
CA ALA A 149 -3.09 0.83 -8.90
C ALA A 149 -2.31 -0.46 -9.22
N LYS A 150 -2.14 -0.79 -10.53
CA LYS A 150 -1.32 -1.93 -10.97
C LYS A 150 0.16 -1.76 -10.70
N ASP A 151 0.66 -0.53 -10.81
CA ASP A 151 2.09 -0.23 -10.67
C ASP A 151 2.49 0.08 -9.23
N ASN A 152 1.55 0.53 -8.39
CA ASN A 152 1.79 1.00 -7.03
C ASN A 152 0.98 0.18 -6.03
N LYS A 153 1.65 -0.62 -5.20
CA LYS A 153 1.03 -1.71 -4.43
C LYS A 153 1.37 -1.75 -2.96
N TYR A 154 2.25 -0.83 -2.50
CA TYR A 154 2.81 -0.93 -1.18
C TYR A 154 2.66 0.37 -0.39
N ILE A 155 2.42 0.20 0.90
CA ILE A 155 2.46 1.25 1.90
C ILE A 155 3.57 0.89 2.90
N GLN A 156 4.39 1.87 3.28
CA GLN A 156 5.31 1.76 4.41
C GLN A 156 4.81 2.66 5.53
N TYR A 157 4.64 2.09 6.72
CA TYR A 157 4.27 2.82 7.92
C TYR A 157 5.31 2.56 9.01
N THR A 158 5.96 3.63 9.46
CA THR A 158 7.00 3.58 10.50
C THR A 158 6.40 4.10 11.80
N ILE A 159 6.43 3.30 12.83
CA ILE A 159 5.87 3.60 14.16
C ILE A 159 6.69 2.89 15.23
N ASP A 160 6.87 3.53 16.37
CA ASP A 160 7.54 2.98 17.57
C ASP A 160 8.96 2.44 17.30
N GLY A 161 9.64 3.04 16.30
CA GLY A 161 11.00 2.67 15.90
C GLY A 161 11.09 1.48 14.93
N GLU A 162 9.97 1.00 14.42
CA GLU A 162 9.88 -0.12 13.49
C GLU A 162 9.25 0.31 12.15
N ASP A 163 9.73 -0.28 11.06
CA ASP A 163 9.22 -0.09 9.70
C ASP A 163 8.32 -1.27 9.31
N TYR A 164 7.06 -0.99 9.04
CA TYR A 164 6.07 -1.99 8.61
C TYR A 164 5.68 -1.76 7.15
N ILE A 165 5.65 -2.84 6.37
CA ILE A 165 5.24 -2.81 4.97
C ILE A 165 3.88 -3.48 4.84
N TYR A 166 3.00 -2.87 4.02
CA TYR A 166 1.66 -3.36 3.76
C TYR A 166 1.45 -3.55 2.27
N LYS A 167 0.83 -4.69 1.89
CA LYS A 167 0.31 -4.93 0.54
C LYS A 167 -1.09 -4.35 0.44
N ILE A 168 -1.33 -3.44 -0.51
CA ILE A 168 -2.66 -2.90 -0.77
C ILE A 168 -3.56 -4.02 -1.28
N PHE A 169 -4.73 -4.20 -0.68
CA PHE A 169 -5.70 -5.22 -1.07
C PHE A 169 -7.10 -4.67 -1.38
N ALA A 170 -7.33 -3.38 -1.15
CA ALA A 170 -8.55 -2.70 -1.51
C ALA A 170 -8.30 -1.21 -1.81
N ALA A 171 -9.12 -0.64 -2.70
CA ALA A 171 -9.20 0.78 -2.98
C ALA A 171 -10.70 1.12 -3.15
N SER A 172 -11.24 1.98 -2.30
CA SER A 172 -12.68 2.15 -2.14
C SER A 172 -13.09 3.59 -1.96
N PHE A 173 -14.24 3.95 -2.52
CA PHE A 173 -14.95 5.14 -2.07
C PHE A 173 -15.73 4.83 -0.79
N VAL A 174 -15.68 5.76 0.14
CA VAL A 174 -16.31 5.68 1.46
C VAL A 174 -17.37 6.75 1.57
N TYR A 175 -18.53 6.39 2.12
CA TYR A 175 -19.65 7.29 2.31
C TYR A 175 -19.92 7.46 3.80
N PRO A 176 -20.52 8.59 4.23
CA PRO A 176 -20.74 8.91 5.65
C PRO A 176 -21.56 7.88 6.42
N LEU A 177 -22.33 7.05 5.71
CA LEU A 177 -23.17 6.00 6.30
C LEU A 177 -22.51 4.62 6.30
N ASP A 178 -21.24 4.51 5.94
CA ASP A 178 -20.49 3.25 6.00
C ASP A 178 -20.12 2.95 7.46
N VAL A 179 -21.05 2.35 8.17
CA VAL A 179 -20.93 2.01 9.60
C VAL A 179 -19.94 0.89 9.89
N GLU A 180 -19.51 0.18 8.85
CA GLU A 180 -18.54 -0.92 8.95
C GLU A 180 -17.10 -0.45 9.00
N LEU A 181 -16.84 0.86 8.81
CA LEU A 181 -15.52 1.44 8.99
C LEU A 181 -15.11 1.38 10.46
N LEU A 182 -13.97 0.75 10.70
CA LEU A 182 -13.38 0.70 12.03
C LEU A 182 -12.46 1.91 12.25
N PRO A 183 -12.62 2.68 13.34
CA PRO A 183 -11.58 3.62 13.77
C PRO A 183 -10.25 2.92 14.05
N THR A 184 -9.16 3.69 14.22
CA THR A 184 -7.89 3.13 14.71
C THR A 184 -8.11 2.49 16.08
N GLY A 185 -7.65 1.25 16.25
CA GLY A 185 -7.82 0.52 17.51
C GLY A 185 -7.52 -0.97 17.40
N ASP A 186 -7.65 -1.66 18.53
CA ASP A 186 -7.53 -3.11 18.63
C ASP A 186 -8.90 -3.77 18.51
N TYR A 187 -9.04 -4.61 17.51
CA TYR A 187 -10.29 -5.27 17.18
C TYR A 187 -10.17 -6.80 17.27
N THR A 188 -11.29 -7.42 17.56
CA THR A 188 -11.42 -8.89 17.57
C THR A 188 -11.34 -9.44 16.15
N GLU A 189 -10.94 -10.70 16.02
CA GLU A 189 -10.90 -11.40 14.73
C GLU A 189 -12.23 -11.29 13.96
N SER A 190 -13.38 -11.31 14.65
CA SER A 190 -14.69 -11.17 14.01
C SER A 190 -14.87 -9.80 13.39
N GLN A 191 -14.51 -8.74 14.12
CA GLN A 191 -14.63 -7.36 13.62
C GLN A 191 -13.70 -7.12 12.45
N VAL A 192 -12.44 -7.59 12.54
CA VAL A 192 -11.46 -7.49 11.44
C VAL A 192 -11.96 -8.25 10.20
N LYS A 193 -12.54 -9.45 10.39
CA LYS A 193 -13.12 -10.24 9.31
C LYS A 193 -14.28 -9.50 8.60
N ASP A 194 -15.17 -8.90 9.35
CA ASP A 194 -16.30 -8.14 8.81
C ASP A 194 -15.80 -6.89 8.07
N TYR A 195 -14.80 -6.20 8.62
CA TYR A 195 -14.15 -5.06 7.95
C TYR A 195 -13.46 -5.46 6.65
N ILE A 196 -12.67 -6.55 6.64
CA ILE A 196 -12.04 -7.07 5.42
C ILE A 196 -13.09 -7.38 4.35
N LYS A 197 -14.18 -8.04 4.74
CA LYS A 197 -15.29 -8.34 3.84
C LYS A 197 -15.86 -7.06 3.24
N PHE A 198 -16.20 -6.10 4.09
CA PHE A 198 -16.74 -4.81 3.67
C PHE A 198 -15.82 -4.09 2.68
N VAL A 199 -14.52 -3.93 2.99
CA VAL A 199 -13.60 -3.20 2.10
C VAL A 199 -13.34 -3.92 0.78
N LYS A 200 -13.34 -5.27 0.77
CA LYS A 200 -13.20 -6.05 -0.47
C LYS A 200 -14.42 -5.96 -1.36
N GLU A 201 -15.62 -6.05 -0.80
CA GLU A 201 -16.89 -5.93 -1.53
C GLU A 201 -17.08 -4.53 -2.14
N ASN A 202 -16.54 -3.51 -1.49
CA ASN A 202 -16.61 -2.12 -1.94
C ASN A 202 -15.36 -1.65 -2.70
N SER A 203 -14.38 -2.50 -2.91
CA SER A 203 -13.16 -2.15 -3.66
C SER A 203 -13.44 -2.05 -5.15
N ILE A 204 -12.94 -0.97 -5.78
CA ILE A 204 -13.03 -0.76 -7.23
C ILE A 204 -12.15 -1.73 -8.02
N TYR A 205 -11.18 -2.38 -7.36
CA TYR A 205 -10.29 -3.37 -7.94
C TYR A 205 -10.23 -4.64 -7.10
N ASP A 206 -10.01 -5.75 -7.77
CA ASP A 206 -9.61 -7.02 -7.17
C ASP A 206 -8.09 -7.09 -7.12
N TYR A 207 -7.55 -7.19 -5.92
CA TYR A 207 -6.14 -7.37 -5.65
C TYR A 207 -5.88 -8.84 -5.27
N ASP A 208 -4.92 -9.48 -5.94
CA ASP A 208 -4.52 -10.87 -5.65
C ASP A 208 -3.66 -10.92 -4.37
N VAL A 209 -4.28 -10.52 -3.27
CA VAL A 209 -3.69 -10.51 -1.93
C VAL A 209 -4.56 -11.30 -0.98
N SER A 210 -3.96 -12.35 -0.39
CA SER A 210 -4.60 -13.07 0.71
C SER A 210 -4.59 -12.20 1.95
N VAL A 211 -5.74 -12.07 2.59
CA VAL A 211 -5.92 -11.32 3.84
C VAL A 211 -6.90 -12.05 4.75
N ASN A 212 -6.61 -12.09 6.02
CA ASN A 212 -7.42 -12.77 7.04
C ASN A 212 -7.55 -11.93 8.33
N SER A 213 -8.36 -12.40 9.26
CA SER A 213 -8.71 -11.67 10.49
C SER A 213 -7.57 -11.51 11.52
N ASN A 214 -6.44 -12.19 11.31
CA ASN A 214 -5.25 -12.05 12.17
C ASN A 214 -4.21 -11.08 11.57
N ASP A 215 -4.50 -10.50 10.42
CA ASP A 215 -3.60 -9.56 9.78
C ASP A 215 -3.77 -8.16 10.36
N ASP A 216 -2.66 -7.45 10.51
CA ASP A 216 -2.67 -6.02 10.82
C ASP A 216 -2.99 -5.23 9.55
N LEU A 217 -3.86 -4.25 9.67
CA LEU A 217 -4.39 -3.47 8.57
C LEU A 217 -4.06 -1.98 8.72
N VAL A 218 -3.78 -1.33 7.59
CA VAL A 218 -3.67 0.13 7.50
C VAL A 218 -4.58 0.65 6.40
N ALA A 219 -5.36 1.68 6.69
CA ALA A 219 -6.08 2.44 5.69
C ALA A 219 -5.50 3.85 5.57
N VAL A 220 -5.34 4.33 4.34
CA VAL A 220 -4.94 5.70 4.04
C VAL A 220 -6.11 6.38 3.34
N ILE A 221 -6.65 7.42 3.96
CA ILE A 221 -7.96 8.02 3.66
C ILE A 221 -7.79 9.49 3.32
N THR A 222 -8.49 9.94 2.30
CA THR A 222 -8.61 11.38 1.97
C THR A 222 -10.01 11.71 1.48
N CYS A 223 -10.46 12.95 1.71
CA CYS A 223 -11.77 13.37 1.21
C CYS A 223 -11.78 13.55 -0.30
N THR A 224 -12.98 13.40 -0.89
CA THR A 224 -13.22 13.63 -2.31
C THR A 224 -14.59 14.33 -2.52
N ARG A 225 -14.67 15.10 -3.58
CA ARG A 225 -15.95 15.69 -4.06
C ARG A 225 -16.38 15.10 -5.39
N MET A 226 -15.88 13.93 -5.72
CA MET A 226 -16.19 13.29 -7.00
C MET A 226 -17.68 13.05 -7.21
N PHE A 227 -18.44 12.85 -6.12
CA PHE A 227 -19.87 12.55 -6.15
C PHE A 227 -20.76 13.68 -5.62
N GLY A 228 -20.22 14.86 -5.33
CA GLY A 228 -20.97 15.99 -4.85
C GLY A 228 -20.11 17.07 -4.22
N THR A 229 -20.69 18.24 -4.01
CA THR A 229 -19.99 19.40 -3.44
C THR A 229 -20.10 19.50 -1.92
N ASP A 230 -20.85 18.61 -1.30
CA ASP A 230 -21.10 18.58 0.15
C ASP A 230 -19.91 18.05 0.98
N GLY A 231 -18.90 17.50 0.31
CA GLY A 231 -17.67 17.04 0.96
C GLY A 231 -17.87 15.81 1.86
N THR A 232 -18.92 15.02 1.61
CA THR A 232 -19.32 13.89 2.46
C THR A 232 -18.74 12.56 2.04
N SER A 233 -17.93 12.52 0.98
CA SER A 233 -17.32 11.28 0.49
C SER A 233 -15.82 11.29 0.69
N ASP A 234 -15.27 10.13 1.02
CA ASP A 234 -13.85 9.89 1.12
C ASP A 234 -13.40 8.82 0.11
N PHE A 235 -12.12 8.78 -0.17
CA PHE A 235 -11.48 7.69 -0.89
C PHE A 235 -10.38 7.10 -0.03
N MET A 236 -10.28 5.78 -0.01
CA MET A 236 -9.28 5.08 0.78
C MET A 236 -8.60 3.96 0.02
N ILE A 237 -7.35 3.71 0.38
CA ILE A 237 -6.63 2.46 0.08
C ILE A 237 -6.40 1.71 1.37
N VAL A 238 -6.54 0.37 1.34
CA VAL A 238 -6.35 -0.47 2.52
C VAL A 238 -5.27 -1.50 2.25
N GLY A 239 -4.30 -1.57 3.14
CA GLY A 239 -3.19 -2.50 3.10
C GLY A 239 -3.22 -3.50 4.24
N ARG A 240 -2.70 -4.71 3.98
CA ARG A 240 -2.43 -5.76 4.93
C ARG A 240 -0.93 -5.86 5.16
N ARG A 241 -0.49 -5.92 6.41
CA ARG A 241 0.92 -6.07 6.77
C ARG A 241 1.55 -7.29 6.09
N VAL A 242 2.73 -7.09 5.50
CA VAL A 242 3.51 -8.17 4.88
C VAL A 242 3.97 -9.14 5.96
N HIS A 243 3.79 -10.44 5.75
CA HIS A 243 4.27 -11.47 6.67
C HIS A 243 5.79 -11.65 6.51
N ASP A 244 6.46 -12.13 7.55
CA ASP A 244 7.93 -12.22 7.60
C ASP A 244 8.53 -13.15 6.51
N ASP A 245 7.74 -14.11 6.01
CA ASP A 245 8.11 -15.06 4.96
C ASP A 245 7.71 -14.61 3.55
N GLU A 246 7.01 -13.47 3.42
CA GLU A 246 6.58 -12.96 2.12
C GLU A 246 7.64 -12.15 1.41
N VAL A 247 7.66 -12.27 0.10
CA VAL A 247 8.48 -11.44 -0.79
C VAL A 247 7.65 -10.27 -1.29
N LEU A 248 8.27 -9.10 -1.44
CA LEU A 248 7.66 -7.95 -2.10
C LEU A 248 7.63 -8.20 -3.61
N ASP A 249 6.54 -8.79 -4.08
CA ASP A 249 6.33 -9.24 -5.45
C ASP A 249 5.30 -8.39 -6.19
N ASN A 250 5.22 -8.58 -7.50
CA ASN A 250 4.24 -7.91 -8.34
C ASN A 250 2.97 -8.75 -8.44
N TYR A 251 2.10 -8.69 -7.42
CA TYR A 251 0.79 -9.36 -7.46
C TYR A 251 -0.17 -8.69 -8.44
N LYS A 252 -1.18 -9.45 -8.88
CA LYS A 252 -2.15 -9.00 -9.88
C LYS A 252 -3.15 -8.02 -9.28
N VAL A 253 -3.46 -6.98 -10.05
CA VAL A 253 -4.60 -6.07 -9.81
C VAL A 253 -5.45 -6.06 -11.06
N SER A 254 -6.75 -6.19 -10.91
CA SER A 254 -7.73 -6.19 -11.99
C SER A 254 -8.99 -5.43 -11.58
N LYS A 255 -9.75 -4.95 -12.55
CA LYS A 255 -11.03 -4.30 -12.28
C LYS A 255 -11.97 -5.28 -11.57
N ASN A 256 -12.67 -4.80 -10.55
CA ASN A 256 -13.71 -5.56 -9.89
C ASN A 256 -15.02 -5.41 -10.68
N ASP A 257 -15.39 -6.47 -11.43
CA ASP A 257 -16.59 -6.46 -12.28
C ASP A 257 -17.89 -6.43 -11.46
N ASN A 258 -17.83 -6.71 -10.17
CA ASN A 258 -18.98 -6.67 -9.26
C ASN A 258 -19.18 -5.29 -8.63
N TYR A 259 -18.21 -4.37 -8.78
CA TYR A 259 -18.31 -3.02 -8.22
C TYR A 259 -19.30 -2.16 -9.00
N LYS A 260 -20.41 -1.82 -8.38
CA LYS A 260 -21.52 -1.04 -9.00
C LYS A 260 -21.82 0.27 -8.30
N ARG A 261 -21.15 0.53 -7.17
CA ARG A 261 -21.48 1.67 -6.31
C ARG A 261 -21.31 3.02 -7.03
N VAL A 262 -20.21 3.20 -7.77
CA VAL A 262 -19.97 4.43 -8.54
C VAL A 262 -21.02 4.64 -9.64
N GLU A 263 -21.42 3.57 -10.32
CA GLU A 263 -22.44 3.67 -11.37
C GLU A 263 -23.81 4.08 -10.82
N LYS A 264 -24.20 3.60 -9.63
CA LYS A 264 -25.42 4.00 -8.95
C LYS A 264 -25.39 5.49 -8.60
N VAL A 265 -24.30 5.98 -8.01
CA VAL A 265 -24.14 7.39 -7.63
C VAL A 265 -24.12 8.30 -8.85
N MET A 266 -23.40 7.94 -9.91
CA MET A 266 -23.34 8.74 -11.16
C MET A 266 -24.67 8.78 -11.90
N LYS A 267 -25.57 7.80 -11.69
CA LYS A 267 -26.91 7.78 -12.25
C LYS A 267 -27.94 8.55 -11.40
N GLY A 268 -27.53 9.04 -10.24
CA GLY A 268 -28.45 9.69 -9.28
C GLY A 268 -29.39 8.71 -8.57
N ASP A 269 -29.08 7.43 -8.61
CA ASP A 269 -29.80 6.41 -7.87
C ASP A 269 -29.46 6.53 -6.38
N ASP A 270 -30.49 6.49 -5.50
CA ASP A 270 -30.26 6.51 -4.06
C ASP A 270 -29.40 5.28 -3.64
N VAL A 271 -28.20 5.54 -3.15
CA VAL A 271 -27.23 4.51 -2.74
C VAL A 271 -27.65 3.87 -1.42
N ASN A 272 -28.67 4.43 -0.77
CA ASN A 272 -29.12 4.10 0.60
C ASN A 272 -30.32 3.10 0.64
N GLU A 273 -30.72 2.49 -0.47
CA GLU A 273 -31.88 1.58 -0.51
C GLU A 273 -31.48 0.10 -0.71
N GLU A 274 -30.41 -0.38 -0.10
CA GLU A 274 -30.19 -1.84 0.04
C GLU A 274 -29.79 -2.22 1.45
#